data_7cda3edb809bc6b82a4124126aaaeb7f
#
_entry.id   7cda3edb809bc6b82a4124126aaaeb7f
#
_cell.length_a   1.000
_cell.length_b   1.000
_cell.length_c   1.000
_cell.angle_alpha   90.00
_cell.angle_beta   90.00
_cell.angle_gamma   90.00
#
_symmetry.space_group_name_H-M   'P 1'
#
loop_
_entity.id
_entity.type
_entity.pdbx_description
1 polymer ?
#
loop_
_entity_poly.entity_id
_entity_poly.type
_entity_poly.pdbx_seq_one_letter_code
_entity_poly.pdbx_strand_id
1 'polypeptide(L)'
;MLNCIIEALALAGTLLPLVVVLPLMAALAIGARLVAGVHGDESEPATAGLARGAGLASLLLLAALAVGSFAATTKGSQAFGEWFAAPGFAVNLSFASDTRSLLLAGVVAFVGWVTLVFSTNYLHREAGFHRFFLAMCLFLAGMQLIVLSGNAVLGFVGWELCGLSSWLLIGFSDERPLATGNALFAFLANRIGDAGFLLAIGLAYWWIGSAEWSAIASGSLPESVKARMLALGLVAAALAKSAQLPFTPWIARALEGPTPSSAVFYGAVMVHAGVILLIRIEPLLLQVPDMMIALAFAGLATAVYGWLCGRVQSDVKSALVYATVMQVGLMVASCGLGWFEFAAWHLALHAMWRGYQFLMAPSYLLLAPRPARLPPSLTQNVPLYTAVLQGFWLDRLARGLLLRPTLSLGHDMRRLDDRVIDRLLGVPQESRRGIAMSGNGVAGRALTVLSEWLQLVEDRLVLQSGGGVMTRGLRRVGDAIRVLEGLLEEPRYLMLMVMATFVVIL
;
A
#
# COMPACT_ATOMS: atom_id res chain seq x y z
N MET A 1 -4.24 -11.88 42.58
CA MET A 1 -5.05 -11.88 41.36
C MET A 1 -4.90 -10.58 40.55
N LEU A 2 -5.07 -9.40 41.16
CA LEU A 2 -4.90 -8.12 40.46
C LEU A 2 -3.46 -7.90 39.90
N ASN A 3 -2.41 -8.18 40.69
CA ASN A 3 -1.01 -8.09 40.25
C ASN A 3 -0.68 -9.07 39.12
N CYS A 4 -1.21 -10.28 39.14
CA CYS A 4 -1.02 -11.26 38.08
C CYS A 4 -1.72 -10.82 36.78
N ILE A 5 -2.86 -10.12 36.87
CA ILE A 5 -3.53 -9.52 35.73
C ILE A 5 -2.72 -8.33 35.21
N ILE A 6 -2.18 -7.48 36.06
CA ILE A 6 -1.33 -6.34 35.67
C ILE A 6 -0.04 -6.81 34.98
N GLU A 7 0.61 -7.86 35.50
CA GLU A 7 1.79 -8.46 34.87
C GLU A 7 1.47 -9.11 33.52
N ALA A 8 0.34 -9.84 33.43
CA ALA A 8 -0.13 -10.39 32.16
C ALA A 8 -0.47 -9.31 31.14
N LEU A 9 -0.97 -8.15 31.58
CA LEU A 9 -1.30 -7.01 30.74
C LEU A 9 -0.06 -6.22 30.29
N ALA A 10 0.95 -6.10 31.15
CA ALA A 10 2.26 -5.56 30.78
C ALA A 10 2.93 -6.47 29.73
N LEU A 11 2.85 -7.79 29.90
CA LEU A 11 3.32 -8.78 28.94
C LEU A 11 2.55 -8.70 27.61
N ALA A 12 1.24 -8.44 27.66
CA ALA A 12 0.42 -8.27 26.46
C ALA A 12 0.90 -7.09 25.59
N GLY A 13 1.32 -5.98 26.20
CA GLY A 13 1.87 -4.82 25.48
C GLY A 13 3.12 -5.18 24.65
N THR A 14 3.94 -6.10 25.14
CA THR A 14 5.13 -6.56 24.39
C THR A 14 4.80 -7.36 23.13
N LEU A 15 3.57 -7.84 22.98
CA LEU A 15 3.09 -8.58 21.83
C LEU A 15 2.52 -7.69 20.71
N LEU A 16 2.41 -6.37 20.94
CA LEU A 16 1.82 -5.45 19.97
C LEU A 16 2.47 -5.50 18.57
N PRO A 17 3.79 -5.62 18.42
CA PRO A 17 4.41 -5.76 17.10
C PRO A 17 3.96 -7.01 16.33
N LEU A 18 3.55 -8.07 17.01
CA LEU A 18 3.08 -9.30 16.37
C LEU A 18 1.83 -9.07 15.52
N VAL A 19 1.01 -8.06 15.83
CA VAL A 19 -0.15 -7.69 15.01
C VAL A 19 0.27 -7.36 13.57
N VAL A 20 1.43 -6.73 13.39
CA VAL A 20 2.01 -6.40 12.08
C VAL A 20 2.80 -7.59 11.52
N VAL A 21 3.57 -8.25 12.37
CA VAL A 21 4.48 -9.33 11.96
C VAL A 21 3.72 -10.56 11.45
N LEU A 22 2.59 -10.92 12.05
CA LEU A 22 1.83 -12.11 11.65
C LEU A 22 1.38 -12.06 10.17
N PRO A 23 0.68 -11.04 9.67
CA PRO A 23 0.35 -10.97 8.26
C PRO A 23 1.58 -10.79 7.36
N LEU A 24 2.64 -10.13 7.82
CA LEU A 24 3.90 -10.01 7.07
C LEU A 24 4.56 -11.38 6.89
N MET A 25 4.64 -12.19 7.95
CA MET A 25 5.18 -13.55 7.87
C MET A 25 4.33 -14.47 6.98
N ALA A 26 3.00 -14.31 7.00
CA ALA A 26 2.12 -15.03 6.06
C ALA A 26 2.42 -14.63 4.61
N ALA A 27 2.62 -13.34 4.33
CA ALA A 27 3.01 -12.86 3.00
C ALA A 27 4.36 -13.44 2.57
N LEU A 28 5.37 -13.43 3.43
CA LEU A 28 6.69 -14.01 3.16
C LEU A 28 6.61 -15.52 2.91
N ALA A 29 5.83 -16.24 3.71
CA ALA A 29 5.64 -17.69 3.54
C ALA A 29 4.93 -18.01 2.21
N ILE A 30 3.90 -17.24 1.83
CA ILE A 30 3.22 -17.38 0.54
C ILE A 30 4.18 -17.02 -0.60
N GLY A 31 4.96 -15.94 -0.46
CA GLY A 31 5.97 -15.53 -1.44
C GLY A 31 7.03 -16.61 -1.65
N ALA A 32 7.57 -17.18 -0.58
CA ALA A 32 8.55 -18.27 -0.65
C ALA A 32 7.97 -19.52 -1.36
N ARG A 33 6.70 -19.85 -1.12
CA ARG A 33 6.00 -20.94 -1.83
C ARG A 33 5.84 -20.65 -3.32
N LEU A 34 5.51 -19.42 -3.68
CA LEU A 34 5.43 -18.99 -5.09
C LEU A 34 6.78 -19.12 -5.80
N VAL A 35 7.87 -18.65 -5.16
CA VAL A 35 9.25 -18.80 -5.69
C VAL A 35 9.62 -20.26 -5.83
N ALA A 36 9.20 -21.12 -4.90
CA ALA A 36 9.42 -22.57 -4.97
C ALA A 36 8.54 -23.28 -6.01
N GLY A 37 7.74 -22.56 -6.81
CA GLY A 37 6.85 -23.14 -7.83
C GLY A 37 5.58 -23.78 -7.28
N VAL A 38 5.24 -23.56 -6.02
CA VAL A 38 4.04 -24.10 -5.35
C VAL A 38 2.87 -23.14 -5.57
N HIS A 39 2.23 -23.23 -6.73
CA HIS A 39 1.17 -22.30 -7.14
C HIS A 39 -0.05 -22.98 -7.81
N GLY A 40 -0.15 -24.31 -7.77
CA GLY A 40 -1.31 -25.04 -8.32
C GLY A 40 -2.53 -25.00 -7.41
N ASP A 41 -3.71 -25.32 -7.96
CA ASP A 41 -4.99 -25.35 -7.26
C ASP A 41 -4.97 -26.18 -5.99
N GLU A 42 -4.19 -27.26 -5.96
CA GLU A 42 -4.03 -28.13 -4.80
C GLU A 42 -3.37 -27.41 -3.60
N SER A 43 -2.64 -26.32 -3.87
CA SER A 43 -1.93 -25.53 -2.86
C SER A 43 -2.75 -24.35 -2.33
N GLU A 44 -3.90 -24.04 -2.93
CA GLU A 44 -4.82 -22.96 -2.48
C GLU A 44 -5.24 -23.07 -1.02
N PRO A 45 -5.66 -24.26 -0.50
CA PRO A 45 -6.08 -24.39 0.90
C PRO A 45 -4.98 -23.99 1.89
N ALA A 46 -3.72 -24.32 1.59
CA ALA A 46 -2.59 -23.95 2.43
C ALA A 46 -2.31 -22.44 2.40
N THR A 47 -2.36 -21.82 1.22
CA THR A 47 -2.19 -20.38 1.05
C THR A 47 -3.29 -19.61 1.77
N ALA A 48 -4.56 -19.98 1.54
CA ALA A 48 -5.70 -19.38 2.21
C ALA A 48 -5.67 -19.62 3.74
N GLY A 49 -5.22 -20.80 4.16
CA GLY A 49 -5.04 -21.16 5.57
C GLY A 49 -4.01 -20.26 6.28
N LEU A 50 -2.85 -20.04 5.66
CA LEU A 50 -1.82 -19.13 6.17
C LEU A 50 -2.36 -17.70 6.32
N ALA A 51 -2.98 -17.17 5.29
CA ALA A 51 -3.49 -15.80 5.29
C ALA A 51 -4.63 -15.61 6.31
N ARG A 52 -5.64 -16.49 6.31
CA ARG A 52 -6.76 -16.45 7.26
C ARG A 52 -6.30 -16.66 8.70
N GLY A 53 -5.36 -17.57 8.91
CA GLY A 53 -4.78 -17.85 10.23
C GLY A 53 -4.05 -16.63 10.77
N ALA A 54 -3.21 -15.99 9.98
CA ALA A 54 -2.51 -14.77 10.37
C ALA A 54 -3.49 -13.63 10.67
N GLY A 55 -4.50 -13.42 9.81
CA GLY A 55 -5.53 -12.39 10.02
C GLY A 55 -6.35 -12.62 11.29
N LEU A 56 -6.76 -13.87 11.54
CA LEU A 56 -7.48 -14.24 12.77
C LEU A 56 -6.61 -14.06 14.01
N ALA A 57 -5.35 -14.49 13.95
CA ALA A 57 -4.43 -14.36 15.07
C ALA A 57 -4.17 -12.88 15.42
N SER A 58 -3.99 -12.00 14.42
CA SER A 58 -3.88 -10.56 14.62
C SER A 58 -5.15 -9.97 15.26
N LEU A 59 -6.33 -10.40 14.81
CA LEU A 59 -7.61 -9.94 15.37
C LEU A 59 -7.79 -10.37 16.83
N LEU A 60 -7.52 -11.64 17.13
CA LEU A 60 -7.62 -12.18 18.50
C LEU A 60 -6.61 -11.51 19.44
N LEU A 61 -5.39 -11.26 18.96
CA LEU A 61 -4.37 -10.55 19.72
C LEU A 61 -4.82 -9.11 20.03
N LEU A 62 -5.37 -8.39 19.04
CA LEU A 62 -5.90 -7.04 19.26
C LEU A 62 -7.07 -7.03 20.23
N ALA A 63 -7.96 -8.02 20.17
CA ALA A 63 -9.06 -8.15 21.13
C ALA A 63 -8.52 -8.35 22.56
N ALA A 64 -7.51 -9.19 22.74
CA ALA A 64 -6.85 -9.41 24.02
C ALA A 64 -6.16 -8.12 24.53
N LEU A 65 -5.44 -7.41 23.64
CA LEU A 65 -4.79 -6.12 23.97
C LEU A 65 -5.80 -5.04 24.34
N ALA A 66 -6.94 -4.96 23.65
CA ALA A 66 -8.01 -4.01 23.96
C ALA A 66 -8.60 -4.26 25.35
N VAL A 67 -8.92 -5.52 25.67
CA VAL A 67 -9.38 -5.89 27.02
C VAL A 67 -8.33 -5.51 28.06
N GLY A 68 -7.05 -5.74 27.77
CA GLY A 68 -5.94 -5.38 28.62
C GLY A 68 -5.82 -3.86 28.84
N SER A 69 -5.97 -3.07 27.81
CA SER A 69 -5.85 -1.60 27.88
C SER A 69 -6.99 -0.93 28.69
N PHE A 70 -8.18 -1.54 28.72
CA PHE A 70 -9.27 -1.08 29.60
C PHE A 70 -8.97 -1.29 31.09
N ALA A 71 -8.15 -2.30 31.42
CA ALA A 71 -7.80 -2.63 32.80
C ALA A 71 -6.52 -1.90 33.27
N ALA A 72 -5.62 -1.52 32.36
CA ALA A 72 -4.38 -0.82 32.67
C ALA A 72 -4.38 0.57 32.00
N THR A 73 -4.07 1.61 32.78
CA THR A 73 -3.97 3.01 32.32
C THR A 73 -2.72 3.28 31.45
N THR A 74 -2.25 2.32 30.68
CA THR A 74 -1.08 2.47 29.79
C THR A 74 -1.48 3.31 28.58
N LYS A 75 -1.29 4.62 28.68
CA LYS A 75 -1.46 5.58 27.59
C LYS A 75 -0.08 5.94 27.05
N GLY A 76 0.21 5.64 25.79
CA GLY A 76 1.44 6.11 25.15
C GLY A 76 1.95 5.18 24.05
N SER A 77 3.09 5.55 23.46
CA SER A 77 3.87 4.69 22.58
C SER A 77 4.84 3.84 23.39
N GLN A 78 5.04 2.59 22.98
CA GLN A 78 6.05 1.69 23.54
C GLN A 78 7.18 1.54 22.54
N ALA A 79 8.43 1.73 23.00
CA ALA A 79 9.63 1.51 22.18
C ALA A 79 10.18 0.07 22.42
N PHE A 80 10.47 -0.63 21.34
CA PHE A 80 10.98 -2.01 21.32
C PHE A 80 12.48 -2.08 20.95
N GLY A 81 13.13 -0.94 20.90
CA GLY A 81 14.55 -0.80 20.56
C GLY A 81 14.78 0.18 19.40
N GLU A 82 16.02 0.43 19.11
CA GLU A 82 16.44 1.22 17.95
C GLU A 82 16.47 0.33 16.71
N TRP A 83 15.80 0.78 15.65
CA TRP A 83 15.84 0.10 14.37
C TRP A 83 17.02 0.53 13.53
N PHE A 84 17.23 1.84 13.46
CA PHE A 84 18.31 2.45 12.71
C PHE A 84 18.84 3.67 13.46
N ALA A 85 20.17 3.77 13.58
CA ALA A 85 20.81 4.92 14.19
C ALA A 85 22.01 5.39 13.34
N ALA A 86 22.10 6.71 13.18
CA ALA A 86 23.25 7.41 12.60
C ALA A 86 23.54 8.65 13.45
N PRO A 87 24.73 9.28 13.35
CA PRO A 87 25.03 10.49 14.09
C PRO A 87 23.96 11.57 13.91
N GLY A 88 23.23 11.90 14.98
CA GLY A 88 22.15 12.88 14.98
C GLY A 88 20.79 12.38 14.45
N PHE A 89 20.65 11.09 14.18
CA PHE A 89 19.44 10.49 13.65
C PHE A 89 19.22 9.09 14.23
N ALA A 90 18.11 8.87 14.91
CA ALA A 90 17.73 7.56 15.42
C ALA A 90 16.24 7.32 15.16
N VAL A 91 15.93 6.14 14.68
CA VAL A 91 14.56 5.65 14.49
C VAL A 91 14.32 4.48 15.42
N ASN A 92 13.35 4.62 16.29
CA ASN A 92 12.94 3.56 17.20
C ASN A 92 11.86 2.69 16.58
N LEU A 93 11.87 1.41 16.93
CA LEU A 93 10.70 0.55 16.73
C LEU A 93 9.68 0.88 17.81
N SER A 94 8.87 1.92 17.57
CA SER A 94 7.88 2.40 18.52
C SER A 94 6.45 2.11 18.01
N PHE A 95 5.60 1.62 18.91
CA PHE A 95 4.20 1.28 18.60
C PHE A 95 3.25 2.00 19.56
N ALA A 96 2.16 2.53 19.00
CA ALA A 96 1.10 3.22 19.74
C ALA A 96 0.11 2.20 20.32
N SER A 97 -0.16 2.30 21.62
CA SER A 97 -1.09 1.44 22.37
C SER A 97 -2.29 2.20 22.92
N ASP A 98 -2.53 3.42 22.43
CA ASP A 98 -3.69 4.21 22.82
C ASP A 98 -5.01 3.59 22.33
N THR A 99 -6.11 3.92 23.01
CA THR A 99 -7.44 3.34 22.75
C THR A 99 -7.92 3.57 21.32
N ARG A 100 -7.64 4.76 20.73
CA ARG A 100 -8.01 5.06 19.33
C ARG A 100 -7.26 4.15 18.36
N SER A 101 -5.96 3.98 18.57
CA SER A 101 -5.11 3.11 17.73
C SER A 101 -5.56 1.66 17.82
N LEU A 102 -5.82 1.13 19.01
CA LEU A 102 -6.28 -0.25 19.18
C LEU A 102 -7.67 -0.48 18.57
N LEU A 103 -8.61 0.49 18.72
CA LEU A 103 -9.92 0.43 18.07
C LEU A 103 -9.80 0.35 16.54
N LEU A 104 -9.05 1.28 15.96
CA LEU A 104 -8.88 1.35 14.50
C LEU A 104 -8.11 0.13 13.96
N ALA A 105 -7.09 -0.35 14.67
CA ALA A 105 -6.39 -1.58 14.33
C ALA A 105 -7.33 -2.80 14.38
N GLY A 106 -8.23 -2.86 15.37
CA GLY A 106 -9.27 -3.88 15.46
C GLY A 106 -10.22 -3.87 14.25
N VAL A 107 -10.66 -2.69 13.82
CA VAL A 107 -11.49 -2.54 12.61
C VAL A 107 -10.76 -3.04 11.36
N VAL A 108 -9.48 -2.65 11.19
CA VAL A 108 -8.61 -3.11 10.10
C VAL A 108 -8.48 -4.63 10.11
N ALA A 109 -8.17 -5.23 11.26
CA ALA A 109 -8.01 -6.67 11.39
C ALA A 109 -9.31 -7.41 11.09
N PHE A 110 -10.45 -6.92 11.61
CA PHE A 110 -11.74 -7.54 11.42
C PHE A 110 -12.17 -7.55 9.95
N VAL A 111 -12.18 -6.38 9.30
CA VAL A 111 -12.58 -6.28 7.89
C VAL A 111 -11.59 -7.03 7.01
N GLY A 112 -10.30 -6.95 7.30
CA GLY A 112 -9.28 -7.69 6.60
C GLY A 112 -9.47 -9.20 6.70
N TRP A 113 -9.72 -9.73 7.90
CA TRP A 113 -9.98 -11.15 8.09
C TRP A 113 -11.25 -11.63 7.39
N VAL A 114 -12.36 -10.89 7.51
CA VAL A 114 -13.60 -11.19 6.79
C VAL A 114 -13.38 -11.24 5.28
N THR A 115 -12.60 -10.28 4.76
CA THR A 115 -12.25 -10.24 3.33
C THR A 115 -11.39 -11.44 2.92
N LEU A 116 -10.40 -11.85 3.71
CA LEU A 116 -9.59 -13.05 3.45
C LEU A 116 -10.45 -14.32 3.42
N VAL A 117 -11.41 -14.45 4.35
CA VAL A 117 -12.35 -15.58 4.37
C VAL A 117 -13.21 -15.59 3.11
N PHE A 118 -13.79 -14.45 2.74
CA PHE A 118 -14.61 -14.30 1.53
C PHE A 118 -13.80 -14.62 0.26
N SER A 119 -12.56 -14.13 0.18
CA SER A 119 -11.67 -14.29 -0.98
C SER A 119 -11.35 -15.75 -1.29
N THR A 120 -11.34 -16.60 -0.29
CA THR A 120 -11.03 -18.03 -0.45
C THR A 120 -11.97 -18.71 -1.46
N ASN A 121 -13.27 -18.42 -1.38
CA ASN A 121 -14.25 -18.97 -2.30
C ASN A 121 -14.43 -18.13 -3.56
N TYR A 122 -14.27 -16.80 -3.44
CA TYR A 122 -14.47 -15.86 -4.55
C TYR A 122 -13.41 -16.01 -5.64
N LEU A 123 -12.14 -16.30 -5.26
CA LEU A 123 -11.01 -16.43 -6.17
C LEU A 123 -10.59 -17.88 -6.42
N HIS A 124 -11.39 -18.87 -5.98
CA HIS A 124 -11.07 -20.28 -6.19
C HIS A 124 -10.81 -20.59 -7.66
N ARG A 125 -9.67 -21.19 -7.96
CA ARG A 125 -9.15 -21.52 -9.31
C ARG A 125 -8.86 -20.31 -10.20
N GLU A 126 -8.76 -19.11 -9.65
CA GLU A 126 -8.26 -17.95 -10.40
C GLU A 126 -6.71 -17.99 -10.50
N ALA A 127 -6.18 -17.75 -11.68
CA ALA A 127 -4.73 -17.82 -11.94
C ALA A 127 -3.89 -16.94 -11.00
N GLY A 128 -4.46 -15.86 -10.48
CA GLY A 128 -3.82 -14.93 -9.53
C GLY A 128 -4.08 -15.23 -8.05
N PHE A 129 -4.68 -16.38 -7.69
CA PHE A 129 -5.09 -16.70 -6.32
C PHE A 129 -3.98 -16.45 -5.28
N HIS A 130 -2.83 -17.05 -5.46
CA HIS A 130 -1.70 -16.94 -4.52
C HIS A 130 -1.13 -15.52 -4.45
N ARG A 131 -1.02 -14.84 -5.61
CA ARG A 131 -0.58 -13.44 -5.68
C ARG A 131 -1.53 -12.50 -4.92
N PHE A 132 -2.84 -12.76 -5.02
CA PHE A 132 -3.84 -12.01 -4.29
C PHE A 132 -3.65 -12.12 -2.78
N PHE A 133 -3.53 -13.34 -2.25
CA PHE A 133 -3.36 -13.54 -0.80
C PHE A 133 -2.04 -12.99 -0.28
N LEU A 134 -0.97 -13.08 -1.07
CA LEU A 134 0.30 -12.42 -0.76
C LEU A 134 0.12 -10.91 -0.64
N ALA A 135 -0.46 -10.26 -1.66
CA ALA A 135 -0.65 -8.82 -1.68
C ALA A 135 -1.62 -8.36 -0.58
N MET A 136 -2.66 -9.14 -0.26
CA MET A 136 -3.58 -8.86 0.83
C MET A 136 -2.92 -8.94 2.20
N CYS A 137 -2.05 -9.91 2.44
CA CYS A 137 -1.31 -10.01 3.69
C CYS A 137 -0.34 -8.84 3.86
N LEU A 138 0.39 -8.44 2.80
CA LEU A 138 1.23 -7.24 2.81
C LEU A 138 0.41 -5.99 3.08
N PHE A 139 -0.75 -5.86 2.45
CA PHE A 139 -1.65 -4.75 2.64
C PHE A 139 -2.12 -4.64 4.10
N LEU A 140 -2.53 -5.76 4.70
CA LEU A 140 -2.96 -5.80 6.11
C LEU A 140 -1.80 -5.45 7.06
N ALA A 141 -0.59 -5.98 6.82
CA ALA A 141 0.60 -5.62 7.59
C ALA A 141 0.89 -4.11 7.51
N GLY A 142 0.85 -3.54 6.30
CA GLY A 142 1.05 -2.11 6.06
C GLY A 142 0.03 -1.25 6.79
N MET A 143 -1.24 -1.65 6.76
CA MET A 143 -2.29 -0.88 7.45
C MET A 143 -2.20 -0.97 8.97
N GLN A 144 -1.90 -2.17 9.50
CA GLN A 144 -1.66 -2.29 10.93
C GLN A 144 -0.47 -1.42 11.36
N LEU A 145 0.58 -1.35 10.51
CA LEU A 145 1.72 -0.50 10.79
C LEU A 145 1.37 1.00 10.75
N ILE A 146 0.54 1.46 9.78
CA ILE A 146 0.05 2.86 9.76
C ILE A 146 -0.68 3.20 11.06
N VAL A 147 -1.60 2.32 11.48
CA VAL A 147 -2.46 2.57 12.64
C VAL A 147 -1.69 2.48 13.95
N LEU A 148 -0.76 1.53 14.07
CA LEU A 148 -0.05 1.24 15.31
C LEU A 148 1.33 1.89 15.41
N SER A 149 1.81 2.60 14.37
CA SER A 149 3.14 3.25 14.42
C SER A 149 3.23 4.30 15.53
N GLY A 150 4.32 4.26 16.29
CA GLY A 150 4.65 5.28 17.29
C GLY A 150 5.36 6.50 16.69
N ASN A 151 5.90 6.38 15.48
CA ASN A 151 6.60 7.45 14.78
C ASN A 151 6.22 7.55 13.29
N ALA A 152 6.56 8.68 12.69
CA ALA A 152 6.25 8.98 11.30
C ALA A 152 7.00 8.08 10.32
N VAL A 153 8.20 7.60 10.65
CA VAL A 153 8.99 6.73 9.76
C VAL A 153 8.32 5.36 9.63
N LEU A 154 7.98 4.71 10.74
CA LEU A 154 7.23 3.45 10.70
C LEU A 154 5.86 3.62 10.05
N GLY A 155 5.18 4.74 10.33
CA GLY A 155 3.93 5.10 9.66
C GLY A 155 4.11 5.19 8.15
N PHE A 156 5.20 5.81 7.67
CA PHE A 156 5.53 5.92 6.25
C PHE A 156 5.86 4.57 5.61
N VAL A 157 6.58 3.70 6.31
CA VAL A 157 6.84 2.33 5.84
C VAL A 157 5.52 1.58 5.61
N GLY A 158 4.60 1.63 6.57
CA GLY A 158 3.26 1.04 6.40
C GLY A 158 2.50 1.67 5.22
N TRP A 159 2.63 2.98 5.04
CA TRP A 159 2.03 3.75 3.96
C TRP A 159 2.51 3.31 2.58
N GLU A 160 3.81 3.09 2.42
CA GLU A 160 4.42 2.58 1.19
C GLU A 160 4.05 1.13 0.92
N LEU A 161 4.04 0.30 1.97
CA LEU A 161 3.63 -1.11 1.87
C LEU A 161 2.18 -1.22 1.38
N CYS A 162 1.28 -0.37 1.88
CA CYS A 162 -0.09 -0.28 1.37
C CYS A 162 -0.14 0.24 -0.07
N GLY A 163 0.71 1.22 -0.42
CA GLY A 163 0.81 1.74 -1.78
C GLY A 163 1.21 0.66 -2.78
N LEU A 164 2.26 -0.10 -2.47
CA LEU A 164 2.74 -1.23 -3.27
C LEU A 164 1.68 -2.32 -3.38
N SER A 165 1.13 -2.76 -2.25
CA SER A 165 0.11 -3.82 -2.23
C SER A 165 -1.14 -3.43 -3.03
N SER A 166 -1.55 -2.16 -2.95
CA SER A 166 -2.69 -1.66 -3.72
C SER A 166 -2.42 -1.67 -5.23
N TRP A 167 -1.21 -1.31 -5.65
CA TRP A 167 -0.79 -1.41 -7.05
C TRP A 167 -0.90 -2.84 -7.57
N LEU A 168 -0.43 -3.84 -6.78
CA LEU A 168 -0.55 -5.26 -7.10
C LEU A 168 -2.01 -5.72 -7.20
N LEU A 169 -2.86 -5.28 -6.29
CA LEU A 169 -4.26 -5.67 -6.23
C LEU A 169 -5.10 -5.00 -7.31
N ILE A 170 -4.81 -3.75 -7.68
CA ILE A 170 -5.49 -3.05 -8.80
C ILE A 170 -5.07 -3.68 -10.12
N GLY A 171 -3.77 -3.98 -10.28
CA GLY A 171 -3.20 -4.66 -11.44
C GLY A 171 -3.35 -6.18 -11.43
N PHE A 172 -4.31 -6.74 -10.68
CA PHE A 172 -4.50 -8.18 -10.53
C PHE A 172 -4.59 -8.94 -11.87
N SER A 173 -5.34 -8.39 -12.82
CA SER A 173 -5.45 -8.90 -14.19
C SER A 173 -4.36 -8.27 -15.08
N ASP A 174 -3.11 -8.58 -14.80
CA ASP A 174 -1.91 -7.98 -15.40
C ASP A 174 -1.79 -8.16 -16.92
N GLU A 175 -2.43 -9.18 -17.48
CA GLU A 175 -2.55 -9.38 -18.94
C GLU A 175 -3.38 -8.28 -19.63
N ARG A 176 -4.18 -7.53 -18.89
CA ARG A 176 -5.04 -6.47 -19.41
C ARG A 176 -4.33 -5.12 -19.34
N PRO A 177 -4.02 -4.45 -20.48
CA PRO A 177 -3.38 -3.12 -20.46
C PRO A 177 -4.17 -2.06 -19.69
N LEU A 178 -5.50 -2.21 -19.60
CA LEU A 178 -6.34 -1.31 -18.82
C LEU A 178 -6.08 -1.46 -17.32
N ALA A 179 -5.93 -2.69 -16.82
CA ALA A 179 -5.67 -2.96 -15.41
C ALA A 179 -4.30 -2.42 -14.98
N THR A 180 -3.25 -2.70 -15.76
CA THR A 180 -1.90 -2.19 -15.50
C THR A 180 -1.83 -0.66 -15.60
N GLY A 181 -2.52 -0.06 -16.58
CA GLY A 181 -2.63 1.39 -16.72
C GLY A 181 -3.37 2.07 -15.56
N ASN A 182 -4.45 1.47 -15.08
CA ASN A 182 -5.21 1.96 -13.92
C ASN A 182 -4.41 1.81 -12.62
N ALA A 183 -3.69 0.70 -12.44
CA ALA A 183 -2.80 0.48 -11.31
C ALA A 183 -1.67 1.53 -11.27
N LEU A 184 -1.00 1.76 -12.43
CA LEU A 184 0.04 2.77 -12.56
C LEU A 184 -0.49 4.17 -12.25
N PHE A 185 -1.65 4.53 -12.79
CA PHE A 185 -2.26 5.84 -12.52
C PHE A 185 -2.55 6.05 -11.03
N ALA A 186 -3.17 5.06 -10.36
CA ALA A 186 -3.45 5.14 -8.93
C ALA A 186 -2.16 5.23 -8.11
N PHE A 187 -1.13 4.47 -8.47
CA PHE A 187 0.19 4.52 -7.83
C PHE A 187 0.82 5.91 -7.95
N LEU A 188 0.90 6.46 -9.17
CA LEU A 188 1.51 7.78 -9.41
C LEU A 188 0.76 8.92 -8.73
N ALA A 189 -0.58 8.86 -8.69
CA ALA A 189 -1.37 9.87 -8.00
C ALA A 189 -1.07 9.92 -6.49
N ASN A 190 -0.79 8.78 -5.88
CA ASN A 190 -0.41 8.71 -4.47
C ASN A 190 1.02 9.20 -4.22
N ARG A 191 1.97 9.03 -5.17
CA ARG A 191 3.38 9.47 -5.03
C ARG A 191 3.55 10.95 -4.68
N ILE A 192 2.62 11.81 -5.10
CA ILE A 192 2.65 13.24 -4.73
C ILE A 192 2.47 13.40 -3.21
N GLY A 193 1.49 12.70 -2.64
CA GLY A 193 1.26 12.70 -1.20
C GLY A 193 2.44 12.11 -0.43
N ASP A 194 3.01 11.02 -0.94
CA ASP A 194 4.13 10.32 -0.33
C ASP A 194 5.38 11.21 -0.27
N ALA A 195 5.63 12.02 -1.31
CA ALA A 195 6.68 13.04 -1.30
C ALA A 195 6.45 14.10 -0.19
N GLY A 196 5.20 14.51 0.04
CA GLY A 196 4.84 15.41 1.14
C GLY A 196 5.09 14.78 2.50
N PHE A 197 4.76 13.50 2.68
CA PHE A 197 5.01 12.77 3.92
C PHE A 197 6.51 12.65 4.20
N LEU A 198 7.29 12.24 3.20
CA LEU A 198 8.74 12.10 3.32
C LEU A 198 9.40 13.46 3.66
N LEU A 199 8.97 14.54 3.00
CA LEU A 199 9.43 15.89 3.31
C LEU A 199 9.12 16.25 4.77
N ALA A 200 7.92 15.94 5.26
CA ALA A 200 7.53 16.20 6.64
C ALA A 200 8.40 15.42 7.64
N ILE A 201 8.75 14.16 7.35
CA ILE A 201 9.71 13.40 8.18
C ILE A 201 11.07 14.10 8.23
N GLY A 202 11.60 14.51 7.08
CA GLY A 202 12.87 15.24 7.01
C GLY A 202 12.85 16.55 7.81
N LEU A 203 11.77 17.33 7.69
CA LEU A 203 11.57 18.57 8.44
C LEU A 203 11.42 18.32 9.95
N ALA A 204 10.74 17.24 10.35
CA ALA A 204 10.62 16.85 11.76
C ALA A 204 12.00 16.57 12.38
N TYR A 205 12.82 15.79 11.68
CA TYR A 205 14.21 15.58 12.14
C TYR A 205 15.02 16.86 12.18
N TRP A 206 14.94 17.69 11.15
CA TRP A 206 15.71 18.94 11.08
C TRP A 206 15.35 19.94 12.20
N TRP A 207 14.05 20.07 12.53
CA TRP A 207 13.60 21.10 13.45
C TRP A 207 13.35 20.60 14.87
N ILE A 208 12.97 19.32 15.02
CA ILE A 208 12.57 18.72 16.30
C ILE A 208 13.64 17.71 16.77
N GLY A 209 14.46 17.16 15.86
CA GLY A 209 15.43 16.10 16.15
C GLY A 209 14.79 14.71 16.31
N SER A 210 13.50 14.57 16.01
CA SER A 210 12.75 13.32 16.18
C SER A 210 11.56 13.25 15.24
N ALA A 211 11.20 12.05 14.80
CA ALA A 211 9.96 11.76 14.05
C ALA A 211 8.93 11.01 14.90
N GLU A 212 9.11 10.87 16.22
CA GLU A 212 8.09 10.31 17.10
C GLU A 212 6.83 11.18 17.08
N TRP A 213 5.65 10.55 16.99
CA TRP A 213 4.39 11.30 16.96
C TRP A 213 4.20 12.16 18.19
N SER A 214 4.66 11.69 19.35
CA SER A 214 4.62 12.47 20.61
C SER A 214 5.49 13.72 20.52
N ALA A 215 6.67 13.66 19.89
CA ALA A 215 7.55 14.80 19.70
C ALA A 215 6.97 15.81 18.71
N ILE A 216 6.38 15.32 17.61
CA ILE A 216 5.66 16.15 16.63
C ILE A 216 4.45 16.84 17.26
N ALA A 217 3.73 16.13 18.15
CA ALA A 217 2.56 16.66 18.86
C ALA A 217 2.91 17.70 19.93
N SER A 218 3.98 17.46 20.71
CA SER A 218 4.41 18.33 21.81
C SER A 218 5.38 19.43 21.38
N GLY A 219 5.95 19.29 20.18
CA GLY A 219 6.92 20.23 19.66
C GLY A 219 6.31 21.62 19.61
N SER A 220 6.63 22.44 20.61
CA SER A 220 6.48 23.88 20.50
C SER A 220 7.43 24.35 19.40
N LEU A 221 6.98 24.25 18.14
CA LEU A 221 7.66 24.87 17.03
C LEU A 221 7.47 26.37 17.23
N PRO A 222 8.49 27.12 17.71
CA PRO A 222 8.34 28.52 18.12
C PRO A 222 7.95 29.42 16.95
N GLU A 223 7.99 28.89 15.74
CA GLU A 223 7.63 29.59 14.52
C GLU A 223 6.41 28.91 13.89
N SER A 224 5.31 29.66 13.77
CA SER A 224 4.08 29.21 13.09
C SER A 224 4.32 28.70 11.66
N VAL A 225 5.38 29.19 11.00
CA VAL A 225 5.79 28.77 9.64
C VAL A 225 6.29 27.32 9.63
N LYS A 226 7.10 26.91 10.61
CA LYS A 226 7.62 25.52 10.70
C LYS A 226 6.50 24.52 10.94
N ALA A 227 5.62 24.82 11.90
CA ALA A 227 4.43 24.00 12.15
C ALA A 227 3.55 23.87 10.90
N ARG A 228 3.36 24.99 10.18
CA ARG A 228 2.58 25.03 8.94
C ARG A 228 3.19 24.20 7.81
N MET A 229 4.51 24.28 7.61
CA MET A 229 5.22 23.47 6.60
C MET A 229 5.15 21.97 6.90
N LEU A 230 5.35 21.59 8.17
CA LEU A 230 5.24 20.21 8.63
C LEU A 230 3.81 19.68 8.42
N ALA A 231 2.80 20.45 8.86
CA ALA A 231 1.40 20.12 8.68
C ALA A 231 1.05 20.00 7.18
N LEU A 232 1.53 20.90 6.32
CA LEU A 232 1.27 20.89 4.89
C LEU A 232 1.72 19.59 4.23
N GLY A 233 2.93 19.10 4.56
CA GLY A 233 3.44 17.84 4.02
C GLY A 233 2.57 16.65 4.42
N LEU A 234 2.21 16.54 5.71
CA LEU A 234 1.35 15.45 6.23
C LEU A 234 -0.09 15.55 5.71
N VAL A 235 -0.63 16.77 5.61
CA VAL A 235 -1.96 17.01 5.03
C VAL A 235 -1.99 16.65 3.55
N ALA A 236 -0.96 17.01 2.76
CA ALA A 236 -0.88 16.63 1.36
C ALA A 236 -0.88 15.10 1.19
N ALA A 237 -0.14 14.38 2.05
CA ALA A 237 -0.17 12.92 2.09
C ALA A 237 -1.58 12.39 2.40
N ALA A 238 -2.23 12.94 3.42
CA ALA A 238 -3.56 12.53 3.83
C ALA A 238 -4.61 12.75 2.72
N LEU A 239 -4.60 13.91 2.07
CA LEU A 239 -5.52 14.24 0.98
C LEU A 239 -5.32 13.33 -0.24
N ALA A 240 -4.08 13.04 -0.63
CA ALA A 240 -3.78 12.15 -1.74
C ALA A 240 -4.26 10.73 -1.48
N LYS A 241 -3.91 10.14 -0.32
CA LYS A 241 -4.27 8.76 0.04
C LYS A 241 -5.77 8.58 0.26
N SER A 242 -6.43 9.62 0.80
CA SER A 242 -7.88 9.62 1.02
C SER A 242 -8.68 10.10 -0.20
N ALA A 243 -8.05 10.21 -1.37
CA ALA A 243 -8.69 10.61 -2.63
C ALA A 243 -9.52 11.90 -2.51
N GLN A 244 -9.01 12.88 -1.75
CA GLN A 244 -9.64 14.20 -1.67
C GLN A 244 -9.34 15.02 -2.92
N LEU A 245 -10.16 16.01 -3.22
CA LEU A 245 -9.87 16.93 -4.33
C LEU A 245 -8.49 17.57 -4.17
N PRO A 246 -7.67 17.63 -5.24
CA PRO A 246 -7.93 17.21 -6.62
C PRO A 246 -7.56 15.74 -6.94
N PHE A 247 -7.20 14.92 -5.96
CA PHE A 247 -6.68 13.56 -6.15
C PHE A 247 -7.77 12.49 -6.38
N THR A 248 -9.06 12.84 -6.32
CA THR A 248 -10.20 11.91 -6.48
C THR A 248 -10.15 10.98 -7.71
N PRO A 249 -9.54 11.30 -8.86
CA PRO A 249 -9.64 10.44 -10.05
C PRO A 249 -9.05 9.04 -9.89
N TRP A 250 -8.05 8.84 -9.02
CA TRP A 250 -7.42 7.53 -8.89
C TRP A 250 -8.36 6.48 -8.26
N ILE A 251 -9.29 6.91 -7.39
CA ILE A 251 -10.11 5.99 -6.61
C ILE A 251 -11.08 5.19 -7.48
N ALA A 252 -11.69 5.81 -8.49
CA ALA A 252 -12.58 5.12 -9.42
C ALA A 252 -11.85 4.06 -10.27
N ARG A 253 -10.56 4.29 -10.56
CA ARG A 253 -9.71 3.37 -11.32
C ARG A 253 -9.29 2.15 -10.51
N ALA A 254 -9.26 2.26 -9.20
CA ALA A 254 -8.96 1.16 -8.30
C ALA A 254 -10.05 0.08 -8.27
N LEU A 255 -11.23 0.31 -8.89
CA LEU A 255 -12.26 -0.72 -9.12
C LEU A 255 -11.82 -1.84 -10.07
N GLU A 256 -10.74 -1.68 -10.80
CA GLU A 256 -10.22 -2.70 -11.72
C GLU A 256 -9.82 -3.99 -11.00
N GLY A 257 -9.41 -3.91 -9.74
CA GLY A 257 -9.10 -5.06 -8.91
C GLY A 257 -10.34 -5.93 -8.60
N PRO A 258 -10.14 -7.17 -8.15
CA PRO A 258 -11.22 -8.07 -7.77
C PRO A 258 -12.06 -7.50 -6.62
N THR A 259 -13.32 -7.92 -6.50
CA THR A 259 -14.27 -7.41 -5.50
C THR A 259 -13.73 -7.41 -4.05
N PRO A 260 -13.01 -8.45 -3.59
CA PRO A 260 -12.43 -8.41 -2.24
C PRO A 260 -11.41 -7.28 -2.03
N SER A 261 -10.60 -6.94 -3.05
CA SER A 261 -9.69 -5.78 -2.94
C SER A 261 -10.47 -4.48 -2.82
N SER A 262 -11.60 -4.34 -3.51
CA SER A 262 -12.49 -3.20 -3.38
C SER A 262 -13.05 -3.06 -1.96
N ALA A 263 -13.44 -4.18 -1.33
CA ALA A 263 -13.92 -4.16 0.05
C ALA A 263 -12.87 -3.60 1.02
N VAL A 264 -11.60 -3.88 0.79
CA VAL A 264 -10.49 -3.38 1.63
C VAL A 264 -10.12 -1.94 1.27
N PHE A 265 -10.07 -1.58 -0.02
CA PHE A 265 -9.70 -0.24 -0.45
C PHE A 265 -10.72 0.81 -0.01
N TYR A 266 -12.01 0.55 -0.25
CA TYR A 266 -13.09 1.50 -0.02
C TYR A 266 -13.82 1.27 1.30
N GLY A 267 -13.87 0.03 1.76
CA GLY A 267 -14.56 -0.34 2.98
C GLY A 267 -13.73 -0.04 4.20
N ALA A 268 -12.57 -0.65 4.30
CA ALA A 268 -11.95 -0.68 5.61
C ALA A 268 -10.75 0.22 5.78
N VAL A 269 -9.92 0.49 4.70
CA VAL A 269 -8.56 0.69 5.13
C VAL A 269 -7.78 1.70 4.31
N MET A 270 -7.67 1.57 2.99
CA MET A 270 -6.74 2.39 2.23
C MET A 270 -7.13 3.86 2.20
N VAL A 271 -8.38 4.15 1.83
CA VAL A 271 -8.85 5.55 1.75
C VAL A 271 -9.00 6.21 3.11
N HIS A 272 -9.05 5.43 4.18
CA HIS A 272 -9.13 5.92 5.55
C HIS A 272 -7.73 6.24 6.13
N ALA A 273 -6.64 5.76 5.50
CA ALA A 273 -5.27 5.98 5.99
C ALA A 273 -4.94 7.47 6.15
N GLY A 274 -5.41 8.33 5.23
CA GLY A 274 -5.23 9.77 5.37
C GLY A 274 -6.02 10.35 6.54
N VAL A 275 -7.25 9.89 6.78
CA VAL A 275 -8.04 10.32 7.95
C VAL A 275 -7.36 9.86 9.25
N ILE A 276 -6.83 8.64 9.28
CA ILE A 276 -6.04 8.12 10.42
C ILE A 276 -4.83 9.01 10.68
N LEU A 277 -4.11 9.42 9.62
CA LEU A 277 -2.98 10.34 9.73
C LEU A 277 -3.42 11.70 10.29
N LEU A 278 -4.53 12.27 9.80
CA LEU A 278 -5.07 13.54 10.34
C LEU A 278 -5.43 13.45 11.81
N ILE A 279 -6.05 12.35 12.24
CA ILE A 279 -6.35 12.10 13.65
C ILE A 279 -5.05 11.97 14.46
N ARG A 280 -4.02 11.33 13.92
CA ARG A 280 -2.73 11.15 14.58
C ARG A 280 -2.01 12.48 14.81
N ILE A 281 -2.09 13.40 13.86
CA ILE A 281 -1.45 14.72 13.95
C ILE A 281 -2.39 15.81 14.47
N GLU A 282 -3.50 15.44 15.12
CA GLU A 282 -4.44 16.38 15.77
C GLU A 282 -3.74 17.51 16.54
N PRO A 283 -2.76 17.22 17.45
CA PRO A 283 -2.13 18.28 18.22
C PRO A 283 -1.30 19.27 17.39
N LEU A 284 -0.73 18.82 16.27
CA LEU A 284 -0.05 19.70 15.30
C LEU A 284 -1.08 20.56 14.54
N LEU A 285 -2.19 19.98 14.09
CA LEU A 285 -3.21 20.69 13.33
C LEU A 285 -3.86 21.80 14.16
N LEU A 286 -4.08 21.56 15.47
CA LEU A 286 -4.63 22.57 16.39
C LEU A 286 -3.71 23.81 16.52
N GLN A 287 -2.41 23.69 16.22
CA GLN A 287 -1.47 24.81 16.21
C GLN A 287 -1.53 25.63 14.90
N VAL A 288 -2.25 25.14 13.86
CA VAL A 288 -2.28 25.72 12.51
C VAL A 288 -3.75 25.87 12.06
N PRO A 289 -4.50 26.85 12.59
CA PRO A 289 -5.94 26.99 12.31
C PRO A 289 -6.28 27.22 10.84
N ASP A 290 -5.43 27.88 10.08
CA ASP A 290 -5.58 28.08 8.63
C ASP A 290 -5.57 26.75 7.87
N MET A 291 -4.75 25.79 8.27
CA MET A 291 -4.76 24.44 7.71
C MET A 291 -6.03 23.67 8.05
N MET A 292 -6.57 23.84 9.24
CA MET A 292 -7.85 23.24 9.62
C MET A 292 -9.00 23.78 8.77
N ILE A 293 -9.04 25.09 8.52
CA ILE A 293 -10.03 25.70 7.62
C ILE A 293 -9.89 25.13 6.19
N ALA A 294 -8.65 25.00 5.70
CA ALA A 294 -8.40 24.40 4.38
C ALA A 294 -8.87 22.93 4.32
N LEU A 295 -8.63 22.14 5.37
CA LEU A 295 -9.12 20.76 5.49
C LEU A 295 -10.64 20.69 5.50
N ALA A 296 -11.32 21.56 6.26
CA ALA A 296 -12.78 21.62 6.32
C ALA A 296 -13.35 21.89 4.92
N PHE A 297 -12.79 22.89 4.23
CA PHE A 297 -13.22 23.24 2.88
C PHE A 297 -12.94 22.12 1.86
N ALA A 298 -11.74 21.54 1.85
CA ALA A 298 -11.37 20.45 0.95
C ALA A 298 -12.25 19.21 1.17
N GLY A 299 -12.52 18.86 2.43
CA GLY A 299 -13.39 17.75 2.79
C GLY A 299 -14.84 17.97 2.33
N LEU A 300 -15.42 19.14 2.60
CA LEU A 300 -16.77 19.49 2.16
C LEU A 300 -16.88 19.52 0.63
N ALA A 301 -15.92 20.13 -0.06
CA ALA A 301 -15.90 20.16 -1.52
C ALA A 301 -15.83 18.74 -2.11
N THR A 302 -15.01 17.87 -1.50
CA THR A 302 -14.92 16.45 -1.89
C THR A 302 -16.23 15.71 -1.60
N ALA A 303 -16.87 15.99 -0.48
CA ALA A 303 -18.16 15.37 -0.14
C ALA A 303 -19.24 15.75 -1.16
N VAL A 304 -19.34 17.01 -1.54
CA VAL A 304 -20.27 17.47 -2.60
C VAL A 304 -19.95 16.84 -3.94
N TYR A 305 -18.67 16.79 -4.33
CA TYR A 305 -18.20 16.11 -5.53
C TYR A 305 -18.63 14.63 -5.55
N GLY A 306 -18.35 13.90 -4.48
CA GLY A 306 -18.72 12.50 -4.35
C GLY A 306 -20.24 12.27 -4.41
N TRP A 307 -21.00 13.13 -3.75
CA TRP A 307 -22.46 13.09 -3.80
C TRP A 307 -23.01 13.31 -5.20
N LEU A 308 -22.53 14.32 -5.91
CA LEU A 308 -22.97 14.62 -7.29
C LEU A 308 -22.59 13.48 -8.24
N CYS A 309 -21.32 13.08 -8.27
CA CYS A 309 -20.84 12.03 -9.17
C CYS A 309 -21.50 10.66 -8.90
N GLY A 310 -21.78 10.36 -7.62
CA GLY A 310 -22.48 9.12 -7.24
C GLY A 310 -23.91 9.01 -7.79
N ARG A 311 -24.58 10.14 -8.03
CA ARG A 311 -25.95 10.20 -8.54
C ARG A 311 -26.10 9.78 -10.00
N VAL A 312 -25.02 9.83 -10.78
CA VAL A 312 -25.02 9.53 -12.22
C VAL A 312 -24.39 8.18 -12.55
N GLN A 313 -23.99 7.40 -11.56
CA GLN A 313 -23.39 6.09 -11.77
C GLN A 313 -24.47 5.07 -12.15
N SER A 314 -24.16 4.26 -13.15
CA SER A 314 -25.06 3.21 -13.65
C SER A 314 -24.85 1.85 -12.97
N ASP A 315 -23.70 1.65 -12.34
CA ASP A 315 -23.37 0.42 -11.63
C ASP A 315 -23.19 0.61 -10.12
N VAL A 316 -23.47 -0.43 -9.35
CA VAL A 316 -23.49 -0.41 -7.89
C VAL A 316 -22.11 -0.14 -7.31
N LYS A 317 -21.04 -0.73 -7.88
CA LYS A 317 -19.69 -0.57 -7.34
C LYS A 317 -19.20 0.87 -7.51
N SER A 318 -19.39 1.46 -8.69
CA SER A 318 -19.07 2.87 -8.94
C SER A 318 -19.88 3.80 -8.03
N ALA A 319 -21.18 3.55 -7.84
CA ALA A 319 -21.99 4.31 -6.91
C ALA A 319 -21.47 4.22 -5.47
N LEU A 320 -21.04 3.04 -5.02
CA LEU A 320 -20.43 2.82 -3.71
C LEU A 320 -19.09 3.56 -3.57
N VAL A 321 -18.26 3.60 -4.62
CA VAL A 321 -17.00 4.37 -4.61
C VAL A 321 -17.25 5.85 -4.39
N TYR A 322 -18.14 6.46 -5.16
CA TYR A 322 -18.43 7.89 -4.99
C TYR A 322 -19.14 8.20 -3.66
N ALA A 323 -19.98 7.27 -3.17
CA ALA A 323 -20.51 7.37 -1.81
C ALA A 323 -19.40 7.27 -0.75
N THR A 324 -18.34 6.49 -0.97
CA THR A 324 -17.16 6.45 -0.11
C THR A 324 -16.39 7.78 -0.17
N VAL A 325 -16.18 8.34 -1.37
CA VAL A 325 -15.55 9.68 -1.54
C VAL A 325 -16.31 10.73 -0.73
N MET A 326 -17.65 10.72 -0.81
CA MET A 326 -18.49 11.62 -0.02
C MET A 326 -18.25 11.44 1.49
N GLN A 327 -18.30 10.22 1.99
CA GLN A 327 -18.17 9.95 3.43
C GLN A 327 -16.77 10.28 3.96
N VAL A 328 -15.73 9.91 3.22
CA VAL A 328 -14.34 10.26 3.59
C VAL A 328 -14.12 11.77 3.52
N GLY A 329 -14.75 12.46 2.57
CA GLY A 329 -14.76 13.93 2.53
C GLY A 329 -15.37 14.53 3.80
N LEU A 330 -16.49 13.97 4.31
CA LEU A 330 -17.09 14.39 5.57
C LEU A 330 -16.18 14.12 6.78
N MET A 331 -15.43 12.98 6.79
CA MET A 331 -14.45 12.69 7.85
C MET A 331 -13.32 13.71 7.85
N VAL A 332 -12.77 14.06 6.66
CA VAL A 332 -11.73 15.08 6.52
C VAL A 332 -12.26 16.45 6.96
N ALA A 333 -13.50 16.81 6.57
CA ALA A 333 -14.14 18.03 7.03
C ALA A 333 -14.31 18.06 8.55
N SER A 334 -14.68 16.93 9.16
CA SER A 334 -14.79 16.80 10.63
C SER A 334 -13.44 17.03 11.31
N CYS A 335 -12.34 16.49 10.75
CA CYS A 335 -11.00 16.80 11.26
C CYS A 335 -10.69 18.30 11.14
N GLY A 336 -11.05 18.94 10.02
CA GLY A 336 -10.88 20.37 9.82
C GLY A 336 -11.72 21.25 10.77
N LEU A 337 -12.84 20.72 11.25
CA LEU A 337 -13.69 21.37 12.27
C LEU A 337 -13.23 21.07 13.71
N GLY A 338 -12.18 20.29 13.90
CA GLY A 338 -11.69 19.88 15.23
C GLY A 338 -12.44 18.70 15.85
N TRP A 339 -13.31 18.02 15.08
CA TRP A 339 -14.12 16.90 15.57
C TRP A 339 -13.44 15.55 15.32
N PHE A 340 -12.21 15.40 15.81
CA PHE A 340 -11.35 14.23 15.55
C PHE A 340 -11.94 12.93 16.12
N GLU A 341 -12.55 12.97 17.31
CA GLU A 341 -13.24 11.81 17.90
C GLU A 341 -14.43 11.36 17.03
N PHE A 342 -15.22 12.31 16.56
CA PHE A 342 -16.33 12.01 15.66
C PHE A 342 -15.81 11.41 14.35
N ALA A 343 -14.72 11.95 13.78
CA ALA A 343 -14.09 11.40 12.58
C ALA A 343 -13.60 9.96 12.79
N ALA A 344 -13.02 9.64 13.97
CA ALA A 344 -12.57 8.30 14.31
C ALA A 344 -13.73 7.29 14.39
N TRP A 345 -14.82 7.64 15.07
CA TRP A 345 -16.01 6.81 15.14
C TRP A 345 -16.71 6.67 13.81
N HIS A 346 -16.84 7.76 13.05
CA HIS A 346 -17.40 7.73 11.70
C HIS A 346 -16.61 6.79 10.80
N LEU A 347 -15.27 6.88 10.85
CA LEU A 347 -14.37 5.98 10.13
C LEU A 347 -14.62 4.52 10.50
N ALA A 348 -14.63 4.19 11.80
CA ALA A 348 -14.79 2.82 12.27
C ALA A 348 -16.11 2.20 11.81
N LEU A 349 -17.23 2.91 11.97
CA LEU A 349 -18.57 2.44 11.57
C LEU A 349 -18.69 2.35 10.04
N HIS A 350 -18.21 3.37 9.32
CA HIS A 350 -18.23 3.40 7.87
C HIS A 350 -17.38 2.28 7.27
N ALA A 351 -16.22 2.02 7.83
CA ALA A 351 -15.32 0.96 7.38
C ALA A 351 -16.01 -0.41 7.38
N MET A 352 -16.63 -0.79 8.48
CA MET A 352 -17.34 -2.05 8.61
C MET A 352 -18.53 -2.13 7.65
N TRP A 353 -19.35 -1.08 7.60
CA TRP A 353 -20.54 -1.05 6.74
C TRP A 353 -20.18 -1.08 5.25
N ARG A 354 -19.19 -0.31 4.85
CA ARG A 354 -18.77 -0.23 3.45
C ARG A 354 -18.08 -1.50 2.99
N GLY A 355 -17.25 -2.12 3.83
CA GLY A 355 -16.67 -3.44 3.57
C GLY A 355 -17.74 -4.47 3.26
N TYR A 356 -18.77 -4.55 4.11
CA TYR A 356 -19.93 -5.42 3.88
C TYR A 356 -20.64 -5.14 2.55
N GLN A 357 -20.91 -3.86 2.24
CA GLN A 357 -21.59 -3.48 1.00
C GLN A 357 -20.80 -3.89 -0.25
N PHE A 358 -19.47 -3.75 -0.25
CA PHE A 358 -18.64 -4.20 -1.38
C PHE A 358 -18.61 -5.71 -1.52
N LEU A 359 -18.53 -6.46 -0.44
CA LEU A 359 -18.58 -7.93 -0.49
C LEU A 359 -19.93 -8.43 -1.00
N MET A 360 -21.02 -7.71 -0.71
CA MET A 360 -22.37 -8.03 -1.20
C MET A 360 -22.66 -7.50 -2.60
N ALA A 361 -21.87 -6.59 -3.15
CA ALA A 361 -22.11 -5.93 -4.43
C ALA A 361 -22.33 -6.89 -5.62
N PRO A 362 -21.63 -8.03 -5.75
CA PRO A 362 -21.91 -9.00 -6.82
C PRO A 362 -23.35 -9.54 -6.80
N SER A 363 -23.94 -9.72 -5.62
CA SER A 363 -25.29 -10.22 -5.45
C SER A 363 -26.36 -9.17 -5.80
N TYR A 364 -26.06 -7.89 -5.73
CA TYR A 364 -27.00 -6.81 -6.06
C TYR A 364 -27.43 -6.80 -7.53
N LEU A 365 -26.56 -7.24 -8.43
CA LEU A 365 -26.90 -7.37 -9.86
C LEU A 365 -28.05 -8.36 -10.10
N LEU A 366 -28.19 -9.35 -9.21
CA LEU A 366 -29.28 -10.34 -9.26
C LEU A 366 -30.55 -9.84 -8.57
N LEU A 367 -30.41 -8.99 -7.55
CA LEU A 367 -31.53 -8.56 -6.70
C LEU A 367 -32.21 -7.26 -7.17
N ALA A 368 -31.51 -6.41 -7.93
CA ALA A 368 -32.02 -5.11 -8.37
C ALA A 368 -31.95 -4.95 -9.90
N PRO A 369 -32.85 -5.59 -10.66
CA PRO A 369 -32.83 -5.55 -12.13
C PRO A 369 -33.25 -4.19 -12.72
N ARG A 370 -33.66 -3.22 -11.92
CA ARG A 370 -34.14 -1.93 -12.41
C ARG A 370 -33.06 -0.86 -12.29
N PRO A 371 -32.76 -0.12 -13.39
CA PRO A 371 -31.80 1.00 -13.32
C PRO A 371 -32.30 2.09 -12.37
N ALA A 372 -31.38 2.68 -11.60
CA ALA A 372 -31.70 3.81 -10.75
C ALA A 372 -32.22 5.00 -11.60
N ARG A 373 -33.34 5.59 -11.21
CA ARG A 373 -33.87 6.78 -11.89
C ARG A 373 -33.05 8.01 -11.50
N LEU A 374 -32.53 8.71 -12.50
CA LEU A 374 -31.84 9.98 -12.29
C LEU A 374 -32.81 11.05 -11.78
N PRO A 375 -32.37 11.90 -10.81
CA PRO A 375 -33.20 13.00 -10.35
C PRO A 375 -33.50 14.00 -11.48
N PRO A 376 -34.77 14.38 -11.70
CA PRO A 376 -35.13 15.33 -12.76
C PRO A 376 -34.38 16.66 -12.64
N SER A 377 -34.13 17.14 -11.43
CA SER A 377 -33.39 18.39 -11.17
C SER A 377 -31.95 18.37 -11.72
N LEU A 378 -31.32 17.20 -11.80
CA LEU A 378 -29.98 17.05 -12.35
C LEU A 378 -30.02 16.94 -13.87
N THR A 379 -30.97 16.18 -14.43
CA THR A 379 -31.07 15.97 -15.88
C THR A 379 -31.56 17.18 -16.66
N GLN A 380 -32.34 18.07 -16.02
CA GLN A 380 -32.80 19.32 -16.61
C GLN A 380 -31.68 20.35 -16.79
N ASN A 381 -30.62 20.28 -15.95
CA ASN A 381 -29.44 21.16 -16.09
C ASN A 381 -28.36 20.44 -16.89
N VAL A 382 -28.44 20.50 -18.22
CA VAL A 382 -27.53 19.80 -19.14
C VAL A 382 -26.03 20.11 -18.87
N PRO A 383 -25.59 21.36 -18.66
CA PRO A 383 -24.19 21.65 -18.34
C PRO A 383 -23.72 20.98 -17.06
N LEU A 384 -24.50 21.05 -15.99
CA LEU A 384 -24.18 20.42 -14.72
C LEU A 384 -24.15 18.89 -14.86
N TYR A 385 -25.16 18.30 -15.52
CA TYR A 385 -25.23 16.88 -15.77
C TYR A 385 -24.00 16.36 -16.54
N THR A 386 -23.58 17.10 -17.58
CA THR A 386 -22.39 16.76 -18.37
C THR A 386 -21.13 16.87 -17.51
N ALA A 387 -20.99 17.92 -16.72
CA ALA A 387 -19.84 18.08 -15.83
C ALA A 387 -19.73 16.94 -14.81
N VAL A 388 -20.86 16.56 -14.20
CA VAL A 388 -20.94 15.47 -13.22
C VAL A 388 -20.62 14.13 -13.86
N LEU A 389 -21.16 13.84 -15.06
CA LEU A 389 -20.85 12.62 -15.83
C LEU A 389 -19.35 12.51 -16.16
N GLN A 390 -18.72 13.65 -16.48
CA GLN A 390 -17.29 13.71 -16.80
C GLN A 390 -16.40 13.83 -15.55
N GLY A 391 -16.97 13.70 -14.33
CA GLY A 391 -16.24 13.90 -13.08
C GLY A 391 -15.52 15.25 -13.02
N PHE A 392 -16.18 16.31 -13.53
CA PHE A 392 -15.64 17.67 -13.67
C PHE A 392 -14.30 17.71 -14.41
N TRP A 393 -14.08 16.78 -15.34
CA TRP A 393 -12.83 16.60 -16.12
C TRP A 393 -11.55 16.45 -15.30
N LEU A 394 -11.64 16.19 -14.00
CA LEU A 394 -10.48 16.00 -13.13
C LEU A 394 -9.58 14.85 -13.61
N ASP A 395 -10.16 13.80 -14.18
CA ASP A 395 -9.39 12.69 -14.75
C ASP A 395 -8.50 13.12 -15.92
N ARG A 396 -8.98 14.04 -16.78
CA ARG A 396 -8.18 14.59 -17.90
C ARG A 396 -7.02 15.43 -17.36
N LEU A 397 -7.29 16.24 -16.34
CA LEU A 397 -6.28 17.05 -15.68
C LEU A 397 -5.19 16.18 -15.03
N ALA A 398 -5.60 15.18 -14.25
CA ALA A 398 -4.68 14.26 -13.59
C ALA A 398 -3.85 13.44 -14.60
N ARG A 399 -4.45 12.96 -15.70
CA ARG A 399 -3.68 12.29 -16.77
C ARG A 399 -2.67 13.23 -17.42
N GLY A 400 -3.04 14.47 -17.67
CA GLY A 400 -2.16 15.47 -18.28
C GLY A 400 -0.98 15.85 -17.39
N LEU A 401 -1.23 16.05 -16.12
CA LEU A 401 -0.22 16.50 -15.15
C LEU A 401 0.67 15.38 -14.58
N LEU A 402 0.15 14.15 -14.46
CA LEU A 402 0.86 13.05 -13.80
C LEU A 402 1.27 11.96 -14.77
N LEU A 403 0.30 11.35 -15.44
CA LEU A 403 0.56 10.13 -16.22
C LEU A 403 1.40 10.40 -17.46
N ARG A 404 1.04 11.41 -18.26
CA ARG A 404 1.74 11.73 -19.50
C ARG A 404 3.21 12.11 -19.28
N PRO A 405 3.57 13.02 -18.35
CA PRO A 405 4.96 13.35 -18.09
C PRO A 405 5.77 12.14 -17.62
N THR A 406 5.19 11.30 -16.75
CA THR A 406 5.87 10.10 -16.24
C THR A 406 6.11 9.07 -17.34
N LEU A 407 5.11 8.83 -18.21
CA LEU A 407 5.29 7.94 -19.37
C LEU A 407 6.31 8.50 -20.36
N SER A 408 6.29 9.83 -20.59
CA SER A 408 7.31 10.49 -21.43
C SER A 408 8.71 10.31 -20.87
N LEU A 409 8.89 10.55 -19.56
CA LEU A 409 10.16 10.31 -18.87
C LEU A 409 10.59 8.84 -18.97
N GLY A 410 9.66 7.90 -18.80
CA GLY A 410 9.93 6.47 -18.97
C GLY A 410 10.38 6.11 -20.38
N HIS A 411 9.77 6.73 -21.41
CA HIS A 411 10.22 6.59 -22.79
C HIS A 411 11.61 7.19 -23.02
N ASP A 412 11.90 8.35 -22.43
CA ASP A 412 13.20 8.99 -22.57
C ASP A 412 14.31 8.19 -21.87
N MET A 413 14.00 7.63 -20.67
CA MET A 413 14.92 6.70 -19.99
C MET A 413 15.19 5.45 -20.81
N ARG A 414 14.16 4.85 -21.41
CA ARG A 414 14.33 3.71 -22.32
C ARG A 414 15.17 4.05 -23.53
N ARG A 415 14.97 5.24 -24.12
CA ARG A 415 15.80 5.72 -25.25
C ARG A 415 17.26 5.94 -24.82
N LEU A 416 17.48 6.41 -23.60
CA LEU A 416 18.82 6.54 -23.03
C LEU A 416 19.48 5.16 -22.86
N ASP A 417 18.74 4.21 -22.33
CA ASP A 417 19.16 2.82 -22.17
C ASP A 417 19.52 2.22 -23.54
N ASP A 418 18.60 2.24 -24.50
CA ASP A 418 18.78 1.71 -25.86
C ASP A 418 19.94 2.41 -26.63
N ARG A 419 20.17 3.71 -26.44
CA ARG A 419 21.14 4.47 -27.22
C ARG A 419 22.52 4.60 -26.59
N VAL A 420 22.59 4.62 -25.29
CA VAL A 420 23.82 4.86 -24.53
C VAL A 420 24.29 3.58 -23.85
N ILE A 421 23.46 2.98 -23.01
CA ILE A 421 23.86 1.84 -22.20
C ILE A 421 24.04 0.59 -23.06
N ASP A 422 23.09 0.27 -23.93
CA ASP A 422 23.18 -0.88 -24.85
C ASP A 422 24.39 -0.76 -25.80
N ARG A 423 24.69 0.46 -26.23
CA ARG A 423 25.91 0.69 -27.05
C ARG A 423 27.20 0.52 -26.27
N LEU A 424 27.22 0.99 -25.00
CA LEU A 424 28.39 0.83 -24.13
C LEU A 424 28.64 -0.65 -23.80
N LEU A 425 27.55 -1.39 -23.57
CA LEU A 425 27.57 -2.82 -23.29
C LEU A 425 27.73 -3.65 -24.56
N GLY A 426 27.50 -3.05 -25.77
CA GLY A 426 27.57 -3.72 -27.04
C GLY A 426 26.47 -4.72 -27.32
N VAL A 427 25.29 -4.49 -26.74
CA VAL A 427 24.09 -5.31 -26.96
C VAL A 427 23.58 -5.10 -28.38
N PRO A 428 23.46 -6.14 -29.24
CA PRO A 428 22.97 -5.99 -30.60
C PRO A 428 21.50 -5.56 -30.60
N GLN A 429 21.14 -4.59 -31.45
CA GLN A 429 19.76 -4.09 -31.56
C GLN A 429 18.73 -5.15 -32.01
N GLU A 430 19.18 -6.25 -32.59
CA GLU A 430 18.33 -7.35 -33.04
C GLU A 430 18.02 -8.39 -31.96
N SER A 431 18.68 -8.34 -30.79
CA SER A 431 18.53 -9.33 -29.70
C SER A 431 17.22 -9.28 -28.94
N ARG A 432 16.28 -8.40 -29.31
CA ARG A 432 14.96 -8.28 -28.64
C ARG A 432 14.02 -9.48 -28.87
N ARG A 433 14.43 -10.50 -29.66
CA ARG A 433 13.60 -11.68 -29.94
C ARG A 433 14.24 -13.04 -29.59
N GLY A 434 15.41 -13.06 -29.00
CA GLY A 434 16.07 -14.33 -28.65
C GLY A 434 17.41 -14.07 -27.97
N ILE A 435 17.65 -14.76 -26.90
CA ILE A 435 18.86 -14.73 -26.08
C ILE A 435 20.07 -15.12 -26.95
N ALA A 436 20.84 -14.15 -27.37
CA ALA A 436 22.21 -14.35 -27.83
C ALA A 436 23.04 -13.14 -27.44
N MET A 437 23.64 -13.21 -26.25
CA MET A 437 24.59 -12.20 -25.77
C MET A 437 25.92 -12.34 -26.53
N SER A 438 26.08 -11.56 -27.58
CA SER A 438 27.39 -11.29 -28.18
C SER A 438 27.56 -9.77 -28.19
N GLY A 439 28.12 -9.23 -27.09
CA GLY A 439 28.34 -7.80 -26.95
C GLY A 439 29.60 -7.33 -27.69
N ASN A 440 29.44 -6.44 -28.67
CA ASN A 440 30.56 -5.83 -29.43
C ASN A 440 31.10 -4.52 -28.82
N GLY A 441 30.60 -4.09 -27.65
CA GLY A 441 31.08 -2.90 -26.91
C GLY A 441 32.30 -3.18 -26.04
N VAL A 442 32.87 -2.13 -25.44
CA VAL A 442 34.05 -2.25 -24.56
C VAL A 442 33.76 -3.14 -23.36
N ALA A 443 32.60 -2.97 -22.71
CA ALA A 443 32.18 -3.80 -21.58
C ALA A 443 31.78 -5.21 -22.03
N GLY A 444 31.11 -5.35 -23.19
CA GLY A 444 30.77 -6.64 -23.77
C GLY A 444 32.00 -7.45 -24.16
N ARG A 445 33.01 -6.82 -24.72
CA ARG A 445 34.31 -7.48 -24.99
C ARG A 445 35.02 -7.92 -23.71
N ALA A 446 35.00 -7.11 -22.67
CA ALA A 446 35.54 -7.49 -21.36
C ALA A 446 34.79 -8.68 -20.73
N LEU A 447 33.46 -8.72 -20.87
CA LEU A 447 32.63 -9.86 -20.40
C LEU A 447 32.85 -11.10 -21.27
N THR A 448 33.04 -10.95 -22.59
CA THR A 448 33.35 -12.08 -23.49
C THR A 448 34.73 -12.65 -23.16
N VAL A 449 35.74 -11.80 -22.97
CA VAL A 449 37.11 -12.24 -22.56
C VAL A 449 37.06 -12.89 -21.18
N LEU A 450 36.25 -12.36 -20.24
CA LEU A 450 36.08 -12.97 -18.94
C LEU A 450 35.33 -14.34 -19.03
N SER A 451 34.32 -14.46 -19.88
CA SER A 451 33.62 -15.72 -20.12
C SER A 451 34.49 -16.76 -20.81
N GLU A 452 35.30 -16.35 -21.81
CA GLU A 452 36.30 -17.22 -22.45
C GLU A 452 37.38 -17.65 -21.48
N TRP A 453 37.81 -16.77 -20.61
CA TRP A 453 38.77 -17.09 -19.54
C TRP A 453 38.16 -18.03 -18.49
N LEU A 454 36.93 -17.83 -18.10
CA LEU A 454 36.18 -18.73 -17.21
C LEU A 454 35.94 -20.10 -17.87
N GLN A 455 35.63 -20.16 -19.17
CA GLN A 455 35.52 -21.42 -19.91
C GLN A 455 36.88 -22.12 -19.99
N LEU A 456 37.97 -21.41 -20.21
CA LEU A 456 39.33 -21.99 -20.21
C LEU A 456 39.72 -22.53 -18.84
N VAL A 457 39.30 -21.85 -17.74
CA VAL A 457 39.48 -22.31 -16.35
C VAL A 457 38.60 -23.53 -16.07
N GLU A 458 37.37 -23.55 -16.56
CA GLU A 458 36.45 -24.66 -16.47
C GLU A 458 36.97 -25.89 -17.24
N ASP A 459 37.40 -25.73 -18.48
CA ASP A 459 37.91 -26.80 -19.31
C ASP A 459 39.22 -27.38 -18.80
N ARG A 460 40.16 -26.54 -18.33
CA ARG A 460 41.47 -27.00 -17.87
C ARG A 460 41.52 -27.46 -16.40
N LEU A 461 40.78 -26.84 -15.51
CA LEU A 461 40.83 -27.14 -14.08
C LEU A 461 39.68 -28.02 -13.57
N VAL A 462 38.54 -28.00 -14.22
CA VAL A 462 37.34 -28.71 -13.75
C VAL A 462 37.05 -29.95 -14.59
N LEU A 463 37.19 -29.91 -15.92
CA LEU A 463 36.84 -31.01 -16.78
C LEU A 463 38.01 -32.02 -17.00
N GLN A 464 39.26 -31.55 -16.93
CA GLN A 464 40.41 -32.45 -17.03
C GLN A 464 40.80 -33.16 -15.74
N SER A 465 40.38 -32.67 -14.58
CA SER A 465 40.55 -33.35 -13.29
C SER A 465 39.33 -34.18 -12.95
N GLY A 466 39.07 -35.26 -13.63
CA GLY A 466 38.13 -36.38 -13.38
C GLY A 466 37.17 -36.38 -12.17
N GLY A 467 36.64 -35.23 -11.74
CA GLY A 467 35.92 -35.08 -10.51
C GLY A 467 34.40 -35.04 -10.67
N GLY A 468 33.78 -36.20 -10.74
CA GLY A 468 32.32 -36.34 -10.87
C GLY A 468 31.45 -35.78 -9.73
N VAL A 469 32.01 -35.21 -8.68
CA VAL A 469 31.26 -34.59 -7.58
C VAL A 469 31.21 -33.07 -7.73
N MET A 470 32.31 -32.44 -8.14
CA MET A 470 32.42 -31.00 -8.29
C MET A 470 31.68 -30.50 -9.53
N THR A 471 31.73 -31.23 -10.63
CA THR A 471 30.92 -30.98 -11.84
C THR A 471 29.42 -31.12 -11.63
N ARG A 472 29.00 -32.07 -10.78
CA ARG A 472 27.58 -32.18 -10.37
C ARG A 472 27.14 -31.04 -9.46
N GLY A 473 28.02 -30.54 -8.59
CA GLY A 473 27.76 -29.36 -7.75
C GLY A 473 27.64 -28.10 -8.57
N LEU A 474 28.59 -27.86 -9.47
CA LEU A 474 28.56 -26.67 -10.37
C LEU A 474 27.41 -26.69 -11.38
N ARG A 475 27.04 -27.86 -11.92
CA ARG A 475 25.83 -28.00 -12.73
C ARG A 475 24.56 -27.68 -11.94
N ARG A 476 24.43 -28.13 -10.69
CA ARG A 476 23.29 -27.78 -9.82
C ARG A 476 23.23 -26.28 -9.52
N VAL A 477 24.38 -25.63 -9.32
CA VAL A 477 24.44 -24.17 -9.15
C VAL A 477 24.11 -23.46 -10.46
N GLY A 478 24.62 -23.92 -11.59
CA GLY A 478 24.30 -23.37 -12.92
C GLY A 478 22.83 -23.58 -13.31
N ASP A 479 22.25 -24.71 -12.95
CA ASP A 479 20.83 -24.98 -13.15
C ASP A 479 19.96 -24.13 -12.20
N ALA A 480 20.38 -23.91 -10.96
CA ALA A 480 19.72 -23.01 -10.02
C ALA A 480 19.81 -21.55 -10.47
N ILE A 481 20.95 -21.12 -11.05
CA ILE A 481 21.12 -19.76 -11.62
C ILE A 481 20.23 -19.60 -12.86
N ARG A 482 20.12 -20.59 -13.74
CA ARG A 482 19.20 -20.54 -14.89
C ARG A 482 17.74 -20.54 -14.49
N VAL A 483 17.38 -21.26 -13.45
CA VAL A 483 16.03 -21.21 -12.85
C VAL A 483 15.79 -19.82 -12.25
N LEU A 484 16.79 -19.25 -11.58
CA LEU A 484 16.71 -17.88 -11.02
C LEU A 484 16.59 -16.83 -12.13
N GLU A 485 17.33 -16.97 -13.21
CA GLU A 485 17.29 -16.10 -14.39
C GLU A 485 15.93 -16.18 -15.10
N GLY A 486 15.42 -17.38 -15.34
CA GLY A 486 14.06 -17.58 -15.87
C GLY A 486 12.96 -17.11 -14.91
N LEU A 487 13.20 -17.14 -13.61
CA LEU A 487 12.31 -16.57 -12.61
C LEU A 487 12.33 -15.02 -12.64
N LEU A 488 13.48 -14.39 -12.86
CA LEU A 488 13.63 -12.94 -12.93
C LEU A 488 13.04 -12.35 -14.23
N GLU A 489 12.94 -13.14 -15.30
CA GLU A 489 12.28 -12.72 -16.54
C GLU A 489 10.75 -12.66 -16.43
N GLU A 490 10.15 -13.34 -15.45
CA GLU A 490 8.71 -13.22 -15.22
C GLU A 490 8.36 -12.04 -14.30
N PRO A 491 7.39 -11.18 -14.71
CA PRO A 491 7.00 -9.98 -13.95
C PRO A 491 6.66 -10.23 -12.47
N ARG A 492 6.17 -11.44 -12.16
CA ARG A 492 5.83 -11.88 -10.80
C ARG A 492 7.04 -12.01 -9.87
N TYR A 493 8.22 -12.34 -10.42
CA TYR A 493 9.45 -12.50 -9.63
C TYR A 493 10.23 -11.21 -9.48
N LEU A 494 10.20 -10.34 -10.49
CA LEU A 494 10.69 -8.97 -10.34
C LEU A 494 9.96 -8.27 -9.18
N MET A 495 8.66 -8.52 -9.07
CA MET A 495 7.80 -8.04 -8.01
C MET A 495 8.18 -8.59 -6.62
N LEU A 496 8.51 -9.87 -6.53
CA LEU A 496 9.02 -10.50 -5.30
C LEU A 496 10.39 -9.96 -4.91
N MET A 497 11.26 -9.69 -5.88
CA MET A 497 12.57 -9.10 -5.63
C MET A 497 12.46 -7.66 -5.11
N VAL A 498 11.56 -6.86 -5.66
CA VAL A 498 11.24 -5.52 -5.15
C VAL A 498 10.71 -5.61 -3.71
N MET A 499 9.83 -6.59 -3.42
CA MET A 499 9.32 -6.81 -2.07
C MET A 499 10.41 -7.30 -1.11
N ALA A 500 11.27 -8.22 -1.54
CA ALA A 500 12.40 -8.69 -0.73
C ALA A 500 13.38 -7.55 -0.44
N THR A 501 13.62 -6.66 -1.41
CA THR A 501 14.43 -5.45 -1.21
C THR A 501 13.79 -4.52 -0.17
N PHE A 502 12.47 -4.35 -0.22
CA PHE A 502 11.74 -3.59 0.81
C PHE A 502 11.83 -4.24 2.19
N VAL A 503 11.72 -5.57 2.27
CA VAL A 503 11.84 -6.31 3.54
C VAL A 503 13.26 -6.27 4.10
N VAL A 504 14.29 -6.21 3.25
CA VAL A 504 15.69 -6.09 3.67
C VAL A 504 16.05 -4.65 4.07
N ILE A 505 15.35 -3.66 3.50
CA ILE A 505 15.51 -2.23 3.87
C ILE A 505 14.67 -1.91 5.13
N LEU A 506 13.65 -2.71 5.42
CA LEU A 506 12.88 -2.71 6.67
C LEU A 506 13.60 -3.45 7.78
#